data_ef5d22c511d54f8e30cb1608dbd85a44
#
_entry.id   ef5d22c511d54f8e30cb1608dbd85a44
#
_cell.length_a   1.000
_cell.length_b   1.000
_cell.length_c   1.000
_cell.angle_alpha   90.00
_cell.angle_beta   90.00
_cell.angle_gamma   90.00
#
_symmetry.space_group_name_H-M   'P 1'
#
loop_
_entity.id
_entity.type
_entity.pdbx_description
1 polymer ?
#
loop_
_entity_poly.entity_id
_entity_poly.type
_entity_poly.pdbx_seq_one_letter_code
_entity_poly.pdbx_strand_id
1 'polypeptide(L)'
;SANDLAAMNARQTPEGMTYRIVLRGDGGWDVVARPNAWWVAPERADNRTYSERYWSPTVLVRGAMALVWAPYEFGINGQTSHCGVDVFSLARFDGTWKVSNSMWTVEPKACAELRPADPALIRPAN
;
A
#
# COMPACT_ATOMS: atom_id res chain seq x y z
N SER A 1 -7.81 1.10 -14.78
CA SER A 1 -7.69 -0.30 -14.39
C SER A 1 -6.87 -0.43 -13.12
N ALA A 2 -7.31 -1.30 -12.21
CA ALA A 2 -6.58 -1.54 -10.97
C ALA A 2 -5.22 -2.22 -11.18
N ASN A 3 -4.98 -2.74 -12.38
CA ASN A 3 -3.72 -3.39 -12.74
C ASN A 3 -2.89 -2.52 -13.70
N ASP A 4 -2.91 -1.20 -13.48
CA ASP A 4 -2.17 -0.25 -14.31
C ASP A 4 -0.74 -0.11 -13.76
N LEU A 5 0.14 -0.96 -14.26
CA LEU A 5 1.54 -0.98 -13.83
C LEU A 5 2.31 0.27 -14.25
N ALA A 6 1.94 0.90 -15.36
CA ALA A 6 2.60 2.14 -15.79
C ALA A 6 2.30 3.29 -14.84
N ALA A 7 1.04 3.45 -14.40
CA ALA A 7 0.67 4.47 -13.43
C ALA A 7 1.32 4.22 -12.06
N MET A 8 1.41 2.97 -11.63
CA MET A 8 2.12 2.62 -10.39
C MET A 8 3.61 2.98 -10.49
N ASN A 9 4.24 2.64 -11.62
CA ASN A 9 5.66 2.95 -11.82
C ASN A 9 5.93 4.45 -11.78
N ALA A 10 5.01 5.26 -12.29
CA ALA A 10 5.18 6.73 -12.30
C ALA A 10 5.09 7.34 -10.90
N ARG A 11 4.48 6.67 -9.94
CA ARG A 11 4.25 7.16 -8.57
C ARG A 11 5.33 6.74 -7.58
N GLN A 12 6.27 5.90 -7.98
CA GLN A 12 7.32 5.39 -7.09
C GLN A 12 8.69 5.45 -7.74
N THR A 13 9.74 5.42 -6.90
CA THR A 13 11.11 5.33 -7.39
C THR A 13 11.46 3.86 -7.64
N PRO A 14 12.14 3.52 -8.76
CA PRO A 14 12.49 2.12 -9.05
C PRO A 14 13.53 1.55 -8.08
N GLU A 15 14.43 2.36 -7.54
CA GLU A 15 15.51 1.94 -6.64
C GLU A 15 15.05 1.76 -5.19
N GLY A 16 13.87 2.22 -4.83
CA GLY A 16 13.33 2.01 -3.49
C GLY A 16 12.94 0.56 -3.24
N MET A 17 12.62 0.27 -1.98
CA MET A 17 12.24 -1.07 -1.54
C MET A 17 10.80 -1.12 -1.07
N THR A 18 10.20 -2.28 -1.28
CA THR A 18 8.87 -2.62 -0.77
C THR A 18 8.98 -3.83 0.15
N TYR A 19 8.37 -3.75 1.32
CA TYR A 19 8.33 -4.83 2.31
C TYR A 19 6.87 -5.24 2.54
N ARG A 20 6.57 -6.51 2.29
CA ARG A 20 5.27 -7.11 2.57
C ARG A 20 5.42 -7.95 3.82
N ILE A 21 4.63 -7.65 4.85
CA ILE A 21 4.78 -8.21 6.20
C ILE A 21 3.48 -8.94 6.53
N VAL A 22 3.50 -10.27 6.45
CA VAL A 22 2.30 -11.11 6.51
C VAL A 22 2.18 -11.77 7.88
N LEU A 23 1.04 -11.59 8.52
CA LEU A 23 0.71 -12.29 9.76
C LEU A 23 0.36 -13.74 9.45
N ARG A 24 1.11 -14.67 10.03
CA ARG A 24 0.84 -16.11 9.92
C ARG A 24 -0.23 -16.54 10.92
N GLY A 25 -0.83 -17.71 10.66
CA GLY A 25 -1.84 -18.28 11.56
C GLY A 25 -1.33 -18.63 12.95
N ASP A 26 0.00 -18.81 13.13
CA ASP A 26 0.62 -19.06 14.42
C ASP A 26 0.96 -17.80 15.23
N GLY A 27 0.64 -16.61 14.67
CA GLY A 27 0.93 -15.32 15.31
C GLY A 27 2.29 -14.75 14.97
N GLY A 28 3.13 -15.46 14.20
CA GLY A 28 4.40 -14.96 13.72
C GLY A 28 4.23 -14.13 12.44
N TRP A 29 5.29 -13.49 12.00
CA TRP A 29 5.30 -12.63 10.83
C TRP A 29 6.32 -13.11 9.80
N ASP A 30 5.93 -13.06 8.52
CA ASP A 30 6.85 -13.28 7.40
C ASP A 30 7.10 -11.95 6.71
N VAL A 31 8.37 -11.64 6.47
CA VAL A 31 8.78 -10.40 5.80
C VAL A 31 9.36 -10.73 4.44
N VAL A 32 8.80 -10.16 3.38
CA VAL A 32 9.28 -10.31 2.01
C VAL A 32 9.67 -8.94 1.48
N ALA A 33 10.96 -8.77 1.13
CA ALA A 33 11.48 -7.54 0.58
C ALA A 33 11.69 -7.67 -0.94
N ARG A 34 11.25 -6.68 -1.70
CA ARG A 34 11.41 -6.60 -3.16
C ARG A 34 11.72 -5.17 -3.58
N PRO A 35 12.54 -4.96 -4.62
CA PRO A 35 12.67 -3.62 -5.21
C PRO A 35 11.30 -3.13 -5.75
N ASN A 36 11.07 -1.83 -5.70
CA ASN A 36 9.84 -1.25 -6.25
C ASN A 36 9.62 -1.66 -7.71
N ALA A 37 10.69 -1.73 -8.50
CA ALA A 37 10.61 -2.13 -9.90
C ALA A 37 10.04 -3.54 -10.10
N TRP A 38 10.22 -4.43 -9.14
CA TRP A 38 9.68 -5.80 -9.23
C TRP A 38 8.15 -5.81 -9.25
N TRP A 39 7.51 -4.91 -8.47
CA TRP A 39 6.05 -4.87 -8.36
C TRP A 39 5.35 -4.37 -9.63
N VAL A 40 6.06 -3.58 -10.44
CA VAL A 40 5.52 -2.99 -11.67
C VAL A 40 6.08 -3.66 -12.94
N ALA A 41 6.78 -4.77 -12.81
CA ALA A 41 7.29 -5.51 -13.95
C ALA A 41 6.13 -6.04 -14.81
N PRO A 42 6.17 -5.89 -16.15
CA PRO A 42 5.05 -6.25 -17.03
C PRO A 42 4.60 -7.71 -16.89
N GLU A 43 5.50 -8.62 -16.61
CA GLU A 43 5.19 -10.05 -16.41
C GLU A 43 4.34 -10.33 -15.17
N ARG A 44 4.15 -9.34 -14.32
CA ARG A 44 3.31 -9.45 -13.13
C ARG A 44 1.87 -9.00 -13.36
N ALA A 45 1.59 -8.43 -14.53
CA ALA A 45 0.23 -8.04 -14.87
C ALA A 45 -0.68 -9.28 -14.99
N ASP A 46 -1.89 -9.18 -14.46
CA ASP A 46 -2.89 -10.23 -14.56
C ASP A 46 -4.26 -9.59 -14.85
N ASN A 47 -5.30 -10.42 -14.98
CA ASN A 47 -6.65 -9.96 -15.32
C ASN A 47 -7.56 -9.77 -14.10
N ARG A 48 -7.03 -9.84 -12.88
CA ARG A 48 -7.81 -9.60 -11.67
C ARG A 48 -8.02 -8.10 -11.47
N THR A 49 -9.13 -7.75 -10.85
CA THR A 49 -9.42 -6.38 -10.45
C THR A 49 -9.01 -6.19 -9.00
N TYR A 50 -8.21 -5.17 -8.76
CA TYR A 50 -7.75 -4.83 -7.43
C TYR A 50 -8.38 -3.52 -6.97
N SER A 51 -8.70 -3.45 -5.67
CA SER A 51 -9.17 -2.22 -5.03
C SER A 51 -8.48 -2.04 -3.70
N GLU A 52 -8.26 -0.80 -3.31
CA GLU A 52 -7.72 -0.47 -2.01
C GLU A 52 -8.44 0.74 -1.46
N ARG A 53 -8.71 0.71 -0.17
CA ARG A 53 -9.32 1.81 0.57
C ARG A 53 -8.48 2.07 1.80
N TYR A 54 -8.47 3.31 2.26
CA TYR A 54 -7.72 3.71 3.45
C TYR A 54 -8.55 4.69 4.27
N TRP A 55 -8.13 4.93 5.48
CA TRP A 55 -8.78 5.88 6.37
C TRP A 55 -7.80 6.45 7.39
N SER A 56 -8.11 7.64 7.87
CA SER A 56 -7.39 8.31 8.97
C SER A 56 -5.86 8.25 8.86
N PRO A 57 -5.27 8.71 7.72
CA PRO A 57 -3.84 8.67 7.57
C PRO A 57 -3.16 9.65 8.51
N THR A 58 -1.99 9.24 9.04
CA THR A 58 -1.07 10.13 9.73
C THR A 58 0.03 10.51 8.76
N VAL A 59 0.23 11.80 8.53
CA VAL A 59 1.20 12.32 7.57
C VAL A 59 2.14 13.28 8.27
N LEU A 60 3.45 13.04 8.13
CA LEU A 60 4.50 13.93 8.62
C LEU A 60 5.29 14.44 7.43
N VAL A 61 5.54 15.75 7.38
CA VAL A 61 6.24 16.38 6.25
C VAL A 61 7.37 17.27 6.76
N ARG A 62 8.53 17.13 6.12
CA ARG A 62 9.64 18.05 6.32
C ARG A 62 10.27 18.37 4.96
N GLY A 63 10.06 19.58 4.45
CA GLY A 63 10.60 19.97 3.14
C GLY A 63 10.18 19.01 2.03
N ALA A 64 11.15 18.36 1.41
CA ALA A 64 10.93 17.40 0.33
C ALA A 64 10.82 15.94 0.82
N MET A 65 10.58 15.72 2.09
CA MET A 65 10.43 14.39 2.70
C MET A 65 9.07 14.28 3.36
N ALA A 66 8.41 13.13 3.18
CA ALA A 66 7.16 12.84 3.90
C ALA A 66 7.12 11.37 4.33
N LEU A 67 6.36 11.14 5.40
CA LEU A 67 6.07 9.81 5.92
C LEU A 67 4.56 9.68 6.11
N VAL A 68 4.00 8.55 5.66
CA VAL A 68 2.57 8.25 5.77
C VAL A 68 2.39 6.93 6.51
N TRP A 69 1.46 6.92 7.46
CA TRP A 69 0.94 5.74 8.15
C TRP A 69 -0.56 5.71 7.91
N ALA A 70 -1.08 4.67 7.23
CA ALA A 70 -2.49 4.61 6.89
C ALA A 70 -3.05 3.19 7.03
N PRO A 71 -4.05 2.96 7.88
CA PRO A 71 -4.81 1.72 7.84
C PRO A 71 -5.49 1.56 6.47
N TYR A 72 -5.54 0.34 5.97
CA TYR A 72 -6.09 0.06 4.63
C TYR A 72 -6.88 -1.26 4.61
N GLU A 73 -7.69 -1.40 3.57
CA GLU A 73 -8.37 -2.64 3.20
C GLU A 73 -8.12 -2.92 1.72
N PHE A 74 -7.72 -4.15 1.41
CA PHE A 74 -7.42 -4.57 0.05
C PHE A 74 -8.45 -5.58 -0.44
N GLY A 75 -8.96 -5.35 -1.66
CA GLY A 75 -9.94 -6.22 -2.30
C GLY A 75 -9.44 -6.80 -3.62
N ILE A 76 -9.90 -7.99 -3.94
CA ILE A 76 -9.62 -8.69 -5.20
C ILE A 76 -10.96 -9.12 -5.79
N ASN A 77 -11.23 -8.71 -7.03
CA ASN A 77 -12.47 -9.04 -7.74
C ASN A 77 -13.73 -8.72 -6.92
N GLY A 78 -13.74 -7.56 -6.26
CA GLY A 78 -14.87 -7.07 -5.50
C GLY A 78 -15.03 -7.67 -4.09
N GLN A 79 -14.10 -8.50 -3.66
CA GLN A 79 -14.15 -9.12 -2.32
C GLN A 79 -12.94 -8.70 -1.49
N THR A 80 -13.17 -8.46 -0.19
CA THR A 80 -12.08 -8.16 0.74
C THR A 80 -11.14 -9.34 0.86
N SER A 81 -9.85 -9.09 0.64
CA SER A 81 -8.77 -10.06 0.84
C SER A 81 -8.17 -9.92 2.24
N HIS A 82 -7.79 -8.72 2.61
CA HIS A 82 -7.15 -8.47 3.90
C HIS A 82 -7.19 -6.98 4.23
N CYS A 83 -6.87 -6.69 5.49
CA CYS A 83 -6.59 -5.34 5.97
C CYS A 83 -5.18 -5.29 6.56
N GLY A 84 -4.73 -4.12 6.91
CA GLY A 84 -3.44 -3.89 7.52
C GLY A 84 -3.14 -2.41 7.64
N VAL A 85 -1.87 -2.10 7.78
CA VAL A 85 -1.38 -0.71 7.82
C VAL A 85 -0.32 -0.54 6.75
N ASP A 86 -0.49 0.50 5.92
CA ASP A 86 0.52 0.94 4.96
C ASP A 86 1.44 1.96 5.61
N VAL A 87 2.73 1.86 5.32
CA VAL A 87 3.73 2.88 5.63
C VAL A 87 4.46 3.25 4.35
N PHE A 88 4.48 4.55 4.05
CA PHE A 88 5.19 5.06 2.88
C PHE A 88 6.19 6.13 3.30
N SER A 89 7.40 6.05 2.76
CA SER A 89 8.31 7.20 2.72
C SER A 89 8.22 7.83 1.34
N LEU A 90 8.14 9.16 1.29
CA LEU A 90 8.03 9.91 0.04
C LEU A 90 9.14 10.94 -0.06
N ALA A 91 9.57 11.19 -1.29
CA ALA A 91 10.49 12.26 -1.59
C ALA A 91 9.90 13.09 -2.74
N ARG A 92 10.17 14.39 -2.74
CA ARG A 92 9.71 15.30 -3.79
C ARG A 92 10.83 15.57 -4.78
N PHE A 93 10.60 15.20 -6.04
CA PHE A 93 11.52 15.40 -7.15
C PHE A 93 10.88 16.40 -8.11
N ASP A 94 11.54 17.56 -8.34
CA ASP A 94 11.05 18.58 -9.27
C ASP A 94 9.56 18.91 -9.08
N GLY A 95 9.15 19.09 -7.81
CA GLY A 95 7.77 19.41 -7.45
C GLY A 95 6.81 18.25 -7.40
N THR A 96 7.24 17.03 -7.74
CA THR A 96 6.40 15.83 -7.74
C THR A 96 6.77 14.88 -6.59
N TRP A 97 5.79 14.54 -5.76
CA TRP A 97 5.98 13.54 -4.70
C TRP A 97 5.97 12.14 -5.28
N LYS A 98 6.96 11.33 -4.89
CA LYS A 98 7.03 9.90 -5.25
C LYS A 98 7.27 9.06 -4.02
N VAL A 99 6.67 7.88 -4.00
CA VAL A 99 6.93 6.87 -2.97
C VAL A 99 8.35 6.34 -3.18
N SER A 100 9.21 6.55 -2.20
CA SER A 100 10.58 6.03 -2.25
C SER A 100 10.64 4.60 -1.71
N ASN A 101 10.04 4.36 -0.56
CA ASN A 101 9.93 3.02 0.02
C ASN A 101 8.52 2.82 0.57
N SER A 102 8.08 1.58 0.59
CA SER A 102 6.81 1.22 1.19
C SER A 102 6.92 -0.08 1.97
N MET A 103 6.07 -0.20 2.97
CA MET A 103 5.87 -1.45 3.68
C MET A 103 4.41 -1.52 4.12
N TRP A 104 3.88 -2.73 4.20
CA TRP A 104 2.53 -2.92 4.70
C TRP A 104 2.40 -4.26 5.40
N THR A 105 1.52 -4.29 6.41
CA THR A 105 1.12 -5.54 7.01
C THR A 105 -0.02 -6.17 6.22
N VAL A 106 -0.10 -7.49 6.24
CA VAL A 106 -1.21 -8.24 5.65
C VAL A 106 -1.83 -9.07 6.77
N GLU A 107 -3.06 -8.71 7.14
CA GLU A 107 -3.75 -9.26 8.30
C GLU A 107 -5.18 -9.64 7.92
N PRO A 108 -5.40 -10.87 7.38
CA PRO A 108 -6.70 -11.24 6.81
C PRO A 108 -7.88 -11.15 7.79
N LYS A 109 -7.62 -11.27 9.09
CA LYS A 109 -8.67 -11.27 10.13
C LYS A 109 -8.77 -9.95 10.91
N ALA A 110 -8.01 -8.93 10.53
CA ALA A 110 -7.95 -7.68 11.29
C ALA A 110 -8.92 -6.60 10.78
N CYS A 111 -9.69 -6.87 9.73
CA CYS A 111 -10.55 -5.85 9.13
C CYS A 111 -11.58 -5.28 10.11
N ALA A 112 -12.21 -6.13 10.93
CA ALA A 112 -13.19 -5.65 11.91
C ALA A 112 -12.55 -4.72 12.96
N GLU A 113 -11.32 -5.02 13.37
CA GLU A 113 -10.57 -4.20 14.33
C GLU A 113 -10.08 -2.88 13.71
N LEU A 114 -9.58 -2.94 12.47
CA LEU A 114 -8.94 -1.80 11.83
C LEU A 114 -9.90 -0.82 11.17
N ARG A 115 -11.07 -1.29 10.71
CA ARG A 115 -12.06 -0.41 10.05
C ARG A 115 -12.52 0.69 11.00
N PRO A 116 -12.72 1.92 10.48
CA PRO A 116 -13.20 3.00 11.34
C PRO A 116 -14.66 2.77 11.72
N ALA A 117 -15.04 3.26 12.91
CA ALA A 117 -16.44 3.21 13.35
C ALA A 117 -17.35 4.03 12.42
N ASP A 118 -16.85 5.12 11.84
CA ASP A 118 -17.55 5.97 10.88
C ASP A 118 -17.14 5.61 9.45
N PRO A 119 -18.00 4.94 8.66
CA PRO A 119 -17.68 4.59 7.27
C PRO A 119 -17.41 5.80 6.37
N ALA A 120 -17.87 6.99 6.74
CA ALA A 120 -17.63 8.21 5.96
C ALA A 120 -16.13 8.60 5.92
N LEU A 121 -15.30 8.05 6.81
CA LEU A 121 -13.87 8.28 6.83
C LEU A 121 -13.12 7.46 5.76
N ILE A 122 -13.77 6.44 5.18
CA ILE A 122 -13.13 5.55 4.21
C ILE A 122 -12.97 6.27 2.87
N ARG A 123 -11.78 6.20 2.30
CA ARG A 123 -11.43 6.82 1.03
C ARG A 123 -10.84 5.79 0.06
N PRO A 124 -11.12 5.90 -1.25
CA PRO A 124 -10.42 5.09 -2.24
C PRO A 124 -8.96 5.54 -2.34
N ALA A 125 -8.06 4.59 -2.62
CA ALA A 125 -6.62 4.84 -2.70
C ALA A 125 -6.13 5.19 -4.11
N ASN A 126 -7.03 5.34 -5.06
CA ASN A 126 -6.66 5.64 -6.46
C ASN A 126 -7.07 7.03 -6.91
#